data_47be392eca11109bb3606350a6b63837
#
_entry.id   47be392eca11109bb3606350a6b63837
#
_cell.length_a   1.000
_cell.length_b   1.000
_cell.length_c   1.000
_cell.angle_alpha   90.00
_cell.angle_beta   90.00
_cell.angle_gamma   90.00
#
_symmetry.space_group_name_H-M   'P 1'
#
loop_
_entity.id
_entity.type
_entity.pdbx_description
1 polymer ?
#
loop_
_entity_poly.entity_id
_entity_poly.type
_entity_poly.pdbx_seq_one_letter_code
_entity_poly.pdbx_strand_id
1 'polypeptide(L)'
;MADATIMKADAITVLDRGGGVKTWPLVVRTRLPQAKFTTGMSVYPVGKGAPMHYHNCAEQVTLLDGRGECEVEGKVTALVPYDTTYIPTGMMHCFRNTGDTPMRILWIYDSNVVTRTFQGSNEAVEHLSAADLMVAAAPPR
;
A
#
# COMPACT_ATOMS: atom_id res chain seq x y z
N MET A 1 16.91 23.91 -12.57
CA MET A 1 16.72 23.30 -11.23
C MET A 1 15.24 23.09 -10.98
N ALA A 2 14.88 21.92 -10.51
CA ALA A 2 13.48 21.65 -10.20
C ALA A 2 13.09 22.34 -8.90
N ASP A 3 11.88 22.85 -8.86
CA ASP A 3 11.30 23.43 -7.65
C ASP A 3 10.76 22.34 -6.73
N ALA A 4 10.64 22.66 -5.45
CA ALA A 4 9.93 21.80 -4.53
C ALA A 4 8.44 21.75 -4.88
N THR A 5 7.83 20.60 -4.73
CA THR A 5 6.39 20.40 -4.90
C THR A 5 5.75 20.14 -3.55
N ILE A 6 4.74 20.94 -3.23
CA ILE A 6 3.99 20.79 -1.98
C ILE A 6 2.61 20.23 -2.32
N MET A 7 2.27 19.10 -1.73
CA MET A 7 0.98 18.44 -1.93
C MET A 7 0.16 18.58 -0.65
N LYS A 8 -0.87 19.42 -0.72
CA LYS A 8 -1.79 19.58 0.40
C LYS A 8 -2.76 18.41 0.42
N ALA A 9 -2.99 17.84 1.60
CA ALA A 9 -3.82 16.65 1.74
C ALA A 9 -5.23 16.83 1.16
N ASP A 10 -5.80 17.99 1.33
CA ASP A 10 -7.15 18.32 0.83
C ASP A 10 -7.20 18.55 -0.69
N ALA A 11 -6.04 18.70 -1.33
CA ALA A 11 -5.94 18.87 -2.79
C ALA A 11 -5.58 17.57 -3.52
N ILE A 12 -5.32 16.49 -2.79
CA ILE A 12 -5.00 15.19 -3.38
C ILE A 12 -6.30 14.47 -3.75
N THR A 13 -6.38 13.98 -4.98
CA THR A 13 -7.49 13.14 -5.41
C THR A 13 -7.39 11.78 -4.74
N VAL A 14 -8.36 11.46 -3.90
CA VAL A 14 -8.44 10.18 -3.21
C VAL A 14 -8.93 9.13 -4.20
N LEU A 15 -8.23 8.00 -4.26
CA LEU A 15 -8.60 6.88 -5.11
C LEU A 15 -9.44 5.87 -4.31
N ASP A 16 -10.57 5.47 -4.88
CA ASP A 16 -11.35 4.34 -4.37
C ASP A 16 -10.74 3.05 -4.90
N ARG A 17 -10.26 2.20 -3.99
CA ARG A 17 -9.59 0.95 -4.35
C ARG A 17 -10.53 -0.25 -4.27
N GLY A 18 -11.81 -0.02 -4.01
CA GLY A 18 -12.80 -1.06 -3.80
C GLY A 18 -12.88 -1.52 -2.34
N GLY A 19 -14.03 -2.08 -1.96
CA GLY A 19 -14.24 -2.59 -0.60
C GLY A 19 -14.18 -1.55 0.51
N GLY A 20 -14.27 -0.27 0.17
CA GLY A 20 -14.12 0.84 1.13
C GLY A 20 -12.68 1.26 1.38
N VAL A 21 -11.70 0.64 0.72
CA VAL A 21 -10.29 1.01 0.82
C VAL A 21 -10.04 2.29 0.02
N LYS A 22 -9.43 3.28 0.67
CA LYS A 22 -9.10 4.58 0.06
C LYS A 22 -7.60 4.79 0.05
N THR A 23 -7.10 5.39 -1.03
CA THR A 23 -5.67 5.67 -1.19
C THR A 23 -5.45 7.14 -1.55
N TRP A 24 -4.49 7.74 -0.86
CA TRP A 24 -3.96 9.08 -1.14
C TRP A 24 -2.59 8.92 -1.79
N PRO A 25 -2.48 8.99 -3.14
CA PRO A 25 -1.16 8.97 -3.78
C PRO A 25 -0.44 10.29 -3.49
N LEU A 26 0.79 10.18 -3.03
CA LEU A 26 1.60 11.35 -2.67
C LEU A 26 2.65 11.60 -3.75
N VAL A 27 3.80 10.97 -3.65
CA VAL A 27 4.84 11.04 -4.69
C VAL A 27 4.59 9.91 -5.67
N VAL A 28 4.07 10.24 -6.84
CA VAL A 28 3.75 9.27 -7.88
C VAL A 28 4.23 9.78 -9.23
N ARG A 29 4.60 8.86 -10.11
CA ARG A 29 5.20 9.13 -11.41
C ARG A 29 4.35 10.04 -12.28
N THR A 30 3.04 9.89 -12.23
CA THR A 30 2.12 10.69 -13.04
C THR A 30 2.10 12.16 -12.64
N ARG A 31 2.44 12.48 -11.39
CA ARG A 31 2.53 13.85 -10.88
C ARG A 31 3.97 14.36 -10.87
N LEU A 32 4.90 13.50 -10.53
CA LEU A 32 6.32 13.82 -10.34
C LEU A 32 7.19 12.83 -11.11
N PRO A 33 7.27 12.96 -12.46
CA PRO A 33 8.00 11.97 -13.28
C PRO A 33 9.49 11.84 -12.93
N GLN A 34 10.09 12.89 -12.38
CA GLN A 34 11.50 12.92 -12.01
C GLN A 34 11.80 12.23 -10.67
N ALA A 35 10.79 11.95 -9.86
CA ALA A 35 10.98 11.29 -8.57
C ALA A 35 11.42 9.85 -8.79
N LYS A 36 12.27 9.35 -7.90
CA LYS A 36 12.86 8.01 -7.99
C LYS A 36 12.22 7.02 -7.02
N PHE A 37 11.19 7.43 -6.32
CA PHE A 37 10.44 6.62 -5.37
C PHE A 37 8.96 6.92 -5.51
N THR A 38 8.14 6.06 -4.92
CA THR A 38 6.68 6.21 -4.93
C THR A 38 6.17 6.15 -3.51
N THR A 39 5.31 7.07 -3.12
CA THR A 39 4.73 7.10 -1.78
C THR A 39 3.24 7.40 -1.82
N GLY A 40 2.57 6.97 -0.77
CA GLY A 40 1.17 7.28 -0.53
C GLY A 40 0.69 6.75 0.80
N MET A 41 -0.57 6.99 1.07
CA MET A 41 -1.26 6.45 2.24
C MET A 41 -2.49 5.69 1.81
N SER A 42 -2.83 4.64 2.56
CA SER A 42 -4.08 3.90 2.36
C SER A 42 -4.79 3.73 3.69
N VAL A 43 -6.12 3.76 3.63
CA VAL A 43 -6.98 3.52 4.78
C VAL A 43 -7.83 2.30 4.50
N TYR A 44 -7.76 1.34 5.41
CA TYR A 44 -8.52 0.09 5.34
C TYR A 44 -9.62 0.10 6.40
N PRO A 45 -10.88 -0.11 6.01
CA PRO A 45 -11.96 -0.31 6.98
C PRO A 45 -11.70 -1.53 7.86
N VAL A 46 -12.40 -1.59 8.98
CA VAL A 46 -12.36 -2.76 9.88
C VAL A 46 -12.63 -4.05 9.09
N GLY A 47 -11.80 -5.06 9.32
CA GLY A 47 -11.92 -6.37 8.68
C GLY A 47 -11.41 -6.44 7.24
N LYS A 48 -10.85 -5.35 6.71
CA LYS A 48 -10.34 -5.31 5.33
C LYS A 48 -8.82 -5.36 5.31
N GLY A 49 -8.29 -5.76 4.17
CA GLY A 49 -6.86 -5.83 3.93
C GLY A 49 -6.57 -5.96 2.44
N ALA A 50 -5.28 -5.96 2.11
CA ALA A 50 -4.83 -6.24 0.77
C ALA A 50 -4.85 -7.75 0.50
N PRO A 51 -5.15 -8.19 -0.72
CA PRO A 51 -4.86 -9.56 -1.12
C PRO A 51 -3.34 -9.82 -1.04
N MET A 52 -2.96 -11.08 -0.84
CA MET A 52 -1.54 -11.47 -0.90
C MET A 52 -0.96 -11.13 -2.27
N HIS A 53 0.20 -10.49 -2.29
CA HIS A 53 0.84 -10.02 -3.51
C HIS A 53 2.33 -9.78 -3.29
N TYR A 54 3.05 -9.50 -4.40
CA TYR A 54 4.42 -8.99 -4.35
C TYR A 54 4.59 -7.85 -5.36
N HIS A 55 5.69 -7.11 -5.22
CA HIS A 55 6.04 -5.99 -6.09
C HIS A 55 7.37 -6.22 -6.80
N ASN A 56 7.58 -5.45 -7.87
CA ASN A 56 8.83 -5.42 -8.62
C ASN A 56 9.93 -4.59 -7.94
N CYS A 57 9.69 -4.12 -6.73
CA CYS A 57 10.58 -3.24 -5.97
C CYS A 57 10.43 -3.50 -4.47
N ALA A 58 11.30 -2.93 -3.67
CA ALA A 58 11.20 -2.99 -2.21
C ALA A 58 10.16 -1.98 -1.71
N GLU A 59 9.58 -2.30 -0.57
CA GLU A 59 8.54 -1.47 0.05
C GLU A 59 8.80 -1.29 1.54
N GLN A 60 8.64 -0.06 2.03
CA GLN A 60 8.47 0.23 3.44
C GLN A 60 7.00 0.50 3.71
N VAL A 61 6.45 -0.12 4.74
CA VAL A 61 5.09 0.18 5.23
C VAL A 61 5.17 0.54 6.69
N THR A 62 4.64 1.71 7.04
CA THR A 62 4.53 2.18 8.43
C THR A 62 3.06 2.34 8.78
N LEU A 63 2.64 1.70 9.87
CA LEU A 63 1.30 1.88 10.40
C LEU A 63 1.21 3.25 11.08
N LEU A 64 0.27 4.08 10.65
CA LEU A 64 0.09 5.43 11.20
C LEU A 64 -1.02 5.50 12.22
N ASP A 65 -2.09 4.73 12.03
CA ASP A 65 -3.27 4.78 12.90
C ASP A 65 -4.01 3.44 12.86
N GLY A 66 -4.64 3.10 13.96
CA GLY A 66 -5.37 1.83 14.08
C GLY A 66 -4.48 0.69 14.55
N ARG A 67 -4.90 -0.53 14.28
CA ARG A 67 -4.16 -1.76 14.59
C ARG A 67 -4.28 -2.70 13.41
N GLY A 68 -3.23 -3.46 13.16
CA GLY A 68 -3.25 -4.42 12.07
C GLY A 68 -2.21 -5.50 12.23
N GLU A 69 -2.00 -6.20 11.14
CA GLU A 69 -0.96 -7.19 11.02
C GLU A 69 -0.41 -7.20 9.61
N CYS A 70 0.83 -7.65 9.47
CA CYS A 70 1.37 -8.02 8.18
C CYS A 70 1.59 -9.52 8.14
N GLU A 71 1.47 -10.07 6.94
CA GLU A 71 1.92 -11.42 6.65
C GLU A 71 2.97 -11.33 5.55
N VAL A 72 4.18 -11.85 5.83
CA VAL A 72 5.31 -11.84 4.89
C VAL A 72 5.86 -13.25 4.83
N GLU A 73 5.80 -13.87 3.67
CA GLU A 73 6.27 -15.24 3.43
C GLU A 73 5.73 -16.23 4.50
N GLY A 74 4.44 -16.11 4.80
CA GLY A 74 3.75 -16.98 5.75
C GLY A 74 3.89 -16.61 7.22
N LYS A 75 4.72 -15.61 7.56
CA LYS A 75 4.88 -15.15 8.93
C LYS A 75 3.97 -13.96 9.21
N VAL A 76 3.12 -14.09 10.21
CA VAL A 76 2.18 -13.05 10.65
C VAL A 76 2.77 -12.29 11.84
N THR A 77 2.74 -10.96 11.77
CA THR A 77 3.22 -10.10 12.85
C THR A 77 2.19 -9.02 13.13
N ALA A 78 1.77 -8.87 14.38
CA ALA A 78 0.86 -7.81 14.82
C ALA A 78 1.59 -6.45 14.80
N LEU A 79 0.87 -5.41 14.41
CA LEU A 79 1.40 -4.06 14.27
C LEU A 79 0.57 -3.07 15.05
N VAL A 80 1.26 -2.12 15.67
CA VAL A 80 0.70 -0.93 16.32
C VAL A 80 1.27 0.32 15.65
N PRO A 81 0.71 1.52 15.91
CA PRO A 81 1.19 2.74 15.25
C PRO A 81 2.70 2.93 15.37
N TYR A 82 3.28 3.31 14.24
CA TYR A 82 4.70 3.55 13.97
C TYR A 82 5.55 2.28 13.79
N ASP A 83 5.00 1.09 14.03
CA ASP A 83 5.68 -0.13 13.59
C ASP A 83 5.89 -0.07 12.08
N THR A 84 7.08 -0.48 11.64
CA THR A 84 7.50 -0.35 10.25
C THR A 84 7.99 -1.70 9.74
N THR A 85 7.51 -2.08 8.56
CA THR A 85 7.90 -3.30 7.86
C THR A 85 8.69 -2.93 6.62
N TYR A 86 9.85 -3.54 6.43
CA TYR A 86 10.60 -3.47 5.17
C TYR A 86 10.42 -4.78 4.43
N ILE A 87 9.93 -4.71 3.20
CA ILE A 87 9.63 -5.89 2.38
C ILE A 87 10.53 -5.85 1.15
N PRO A 88 11.51 -6.76 1.04
CA PRO A 88 12.33 -6.86 -0.15
C PRO A 88 11.52 -7.16 -1.41
N THR A 89 12.10 -6.82 -2.56
CA THR A 89 11.52 -7.09 -3.88
C THR A 89 11.11 -8.56 -4.00
N GLY A 90 9.90 -8.80 -4.49
CA GLY A 90 9.41 -10.14 -4.82
C GLY A 90 8.87 -10.93 -3.64
N MET A 91 8.92 -10.43 -2.42
CA MET A 91 8.36 -11.15 -1.27
C MET A 91 6.85 -11.06 -1.22
N MET A 92 6.20 -12.21 -1.12
CA MET A 92 4.75 -12.32 -1.01
C MET A 92 4.29 -11.80 0.36
N HIS A 93 3.36 -10.85 0.36
CA HIS A 93 2.92 -10.19 1.59
C HIS A 93 1.53 -9.59 1.48
N CYS A 94 0.97 -9.22 2.62
CA CYS A 94 -0.21 -8.36 2.71
C CYS A 94 -0.28 -7.69 4.09
N PHE A 95 -1.18 -6.70 4.19
CA PHE A 95 -1.53 -6.02 5.43
C PHE A 95 -3.03 -6.14 5.65
N ARG A 96 -3.43 -6.35 6.90
CA ARG A 96 -4.83 -6.53 7.28
C ARG A 96 -5.17 -5.67 8.50
N ASN A 97 -6.34 -5.07 8.50
CA ASN A 97 -6.88 -4.37 9.66
C ASN A 97 -7.49 -5.40 10.62
N THR A 98 -6.86 -5.58 11.77
CA THR A 98 -7.32 -6.49 12.83
C THR A 98 -7.88 -5.74 14.03
N GLY A 99 -7.97 -4.41 13.96
CA GLY A 99 -8.52 -3.58 15.01
C GLY A 99 -10.01 -3.32 14.85
N ASP A 100 -10.50 -2.38 15.65
CA ASP A 100 -11.89 -1.97 15.68
C ASP A 100 -12.12 -0.55 15.14
N THR A 101 -11.09 0.05 14.57
CA THR A 101 -11.10 1.36 13.90
C THR A 101 -10.41 1.25 12.54
N PRO A 102 -10.60 2.23 11.64
CA PRO A 102 -9.87 2.23 10.37
C PRO A 102 -8.35 2.18 10.58
N MET A 103 -7.67 1.45 9.73
CA MET A 103 -6.20 1.31 9.74
C MET A 103 -5.61 2.19 8.63
N ARG A 104 -4.69 3.09 9.00
CA ARG A 104 -3.98 3.95 8.05
C ARG A 104 -2.54 3.51 7.96
N ILE A 105 -2.06 3.30 6.75
CA ILE A 105 -0.65 2.97 6.47
C ILE A 105 -0.03 4.02 5.56
N LEU A 106 1.27 4.26 5.75
CA LEU A 106 2.12 4.99 4.83
C LEU A 106 2.98 3.95 4.10
N TRP A 107 2.98 3.97 2.76
CA TRP A 107 3.80 3.07 1.97
C TRP A 107 4.77 3.84 1.10
N ILE A 108 5.98 3.29 0.96
CA ILE A 108 7.08 3.87 0.20
C ILE A 108 7.71 2.75 -0.62
N TYR A 109 7.79 2.95 -1.94
CA TYR A 109 8.50 2.03 -2.85
C TYR A 109 9.78 2.68 -3.34
N ASP A 110 10.84 1.91 -3.50
CA ASP A 110 12.13 2.40 -3.97
C ASP A 110 12.22 2.50 -5.50
N SER A 111 11.11 2.63 -6.17
CA SER A 111 11.01 2.79 -7.62
C SER A 111 9.86 3.74 -7.95
N ASN A 112 9.97 4.44 -9.07
CA ASN A 112 8.85 5.21 -9.60
C ASN A 112 7.99 4.41 -10.61
N VAL A 113 8.40 3.19 -10.95
CA VAL A 113 7.63 2.24 -11.74
C VAL A 113 7.32 1.06 -10.85
N VAL A 114 6.08 0.97 -10.39
CA VAL A 114 5.65 -0.03 -9.42
C VAL A 114 4.59 -0.92 -10.06
N THR A 115 4.80 -2.23 -9.96
CA THR A 115 3.81 -3.23 -10.34
C THR A 115 3.44 -4.10 -9.14
N ARG A 116 2.30 -4.73 -9.24
CA ARG A 116 1.80 -5.68 -8.24
C ARG A 116 1.40 -6.97 -8.93
N THR A 117 1.82 -8.09 -8.38
CA THR A 117 1.40 -9.41 -8.83
C THR A 117 0.65 -10.09 -7.70
N PHE A 118 -0.63 -10.42 -7.91
CA PHE A 118 -1.44 -11.08 -6.91
C PHE A 118 -1.12 -12.56 -6.82
N GLN A 119 -1.24 -13.12 -5.62
CA GLN A 119 -1.06 -14.55 -5.40
C GLN A 119 -1.98 -15.36 -6.32
N GLY A 120 -1.41 -16.37 -6.97
CA GLY A 120 -2.16 -17.20 -7.92
C GLY A 120 -2.22 -16.63 -9.34
N SER A 121 -1.64 -15.47 -9.57
CA SER A 121 -1.55 -14.83 -10.89
C SER A 121 -0.09 -14.79 -11.35
N ASN A 122 0.12 -14.81 -12.66
CA ASN A 122 1.42 -14.57 -13.28
C ASN A 122 1.48 -13.18 -13.93
N GLU A 123 0.43 -12.38 -13.77
CA GLU A 123 0.26 -11.11 -14.45
C GLU A 123 0.58 -9.97 -13.51
N ALA A 124 1.59 -9.16 -13.85
CA ALA A 124 1.90 -7.94 -13.14
C ALA A 124 0.95 -6.84 -13.58
N VAL A 125 0.26 -6.20 -12.63
CA VAL A 125 -0.58 -5.04 -12.91
C VAL A 125 0.11 -3.77 -12.44
N GLU A 126 -0.08 -2.67 -13.17
CA GLU A 126 0.49 -1.39 -12.78
C GLU A 126 -0.18 -0.90 -11.49
N HIS A 127 0.65 -0.49 -10.53
CA HIS A 127 0.20 0.05 -9.25
C HIS A 127 -0.68 1.30 -9.48
N LEU A 128 -1.79 1.36 -8.78
CA LEU A 128 -2.81 2.41 -8.86
C LEU A 128 -3.59 2.43 -10.19
N SER A 129 -3.42 1.43 -11.05
CA SER A 129 -4.24 1.29 -12.25
C SER A 129 -5.64 0.73 -11.90
N ALA A 130 -6.55 0.75 -12.88
CA ALA A 130 -7.89 0.21 -12.69
C ALA A 130 -7.90 -1.28 -12.35
N ALA A 131 -6.88 -2.04 -12.77
CA ALA A 131 -6.74 -3.46 -12.46
C ALA A 131 -6.15 -3.73 -11.07
N ASP A 132 -5.62 -2.70 -10.41
CA ASP A 132 -4.96 -2.80 -9.11
C ASP A 132 -5.93 -2.47 -7.98
N LEU A 133 -6.93 -3.32 -7.78
CA LEU A 133 -7.97 -3.12 -6.78
C LEU A 133 -7.70 -3.92 -5.51
N MET A 134 -8.01 -3.30 -4.38
CA MET A 134 -7.87 -3.86 -3.04
C MET A 134 -9.23 -4.28 -2.49
N VAL A 135 -9.94 -5.09 -3.26
CA VAL A 135 -11.35 -5.40 -2.98
C VAL A 135 -11.54 -6.56 -1.99
N ALA A 136 -10.53 -7.38 -1.80
CA ALA A 136 -10.66 -8.55 -0.93
C ALA A 136 -10.77 -8.13 0.53
N ALA A 137 -11.63 -8.82 1.28
CA ALA A 137 -11.59 -8.77 2.74
C ALA A 137 -10.28 -9.42 3.22
N ALA A 138 -9.84 -9.08 4.43
CA ALA A 138 -8.72 -9.76 5.04
C ALA A 138 -9.03 -11.26 5.09
N PRO A 139 -8.13 -12.14 4.60
CA PRO A 139 -8.40 -13.57 4.65
C PRO A 139 -8.50 -14.06 6.09
N PRO A 140 -9.31 -15.08 6.34
CA PRO A 140 -9.37 -15.69 7.67
C PRO A 140 -8.01 -16.32 8.01
N ARG A 141 -7.69 -16.33 9.26
CA ARG A 141 -6.48 -16.95 9.76
C ARG A 141 -6.63 -18.44 9.93
#